data_a8823d414af3137e332a4c12763d9b2c
#
_entry.id   a8823d414af3137e332a4c12763d9b2c
#
_cell.length_a   1.000
_cell.length_b   1.000
_cell.length_c   1.000
_cell.angle_alpha   90.00
_cell.angle_beta   90.00
_cell.angle_gamma   90.00
#
_symmetry.space_group_name_H-M   'P 1'
#
loop_
_entity.id
_entity.type
_entity.pdbx_description
1 polymer ?
#
loop_
_entity_poly.entity_id
_entity_poly.type
_entity_poly.pdbx_seq_one_letter_code
_entity_poly.pdbx_strand_id
1 'polypeptide(L)'
;MFEAPRRRDYPLPPLQVDQVGVNFEAAAKKLGYHPFSTPRAILSQPYNGRPACSYCGFCQGFGCHIGAKSSILVTKLPDADATGNFKLITSAMCYRVNSDNSGRVTGVSYYGPDGSADNTIEAEIVIIAPFIYDAVRLMLLSKTEKFPNGLANSSGHLGKHIMSHLSVRAFATFDDRHVNIYMGPSAQKHTIDDFNADNFDHSDLGFIRGAQISAGPPGIEGGPIAASMTMTPPPGVPRWGEKYRDFLAKYYTRHLAMTAQTENLPYADQMIDLDPNVRDKFGLPAPRMTYDWRRPNEVARVEFVHRKLEELGRAMGATQVWRAPPSPGSPISHHQGGTRMGTDPKTSVVNRYGQSWDIPNLFIIGSSTFPTSAGFNPTLTIQALAYLTADAIVTRYKKNPGTLL
;
A
#
# COMPACT_ATOMS: atom_id res chain seq x y z
N MET A 1 -10.49 18.59 9.42
CA MET A 1 -11.49 17.91 8.56
C MET A 1 -11.16 16.43 8.60
N PHE A 2 -12.03 15.66 9.19
CA PHE A 2 -11.82 14.23 9.51
C PHE A 2 -12.17 13.27 8.36
N GLU A 3 -12.47 13.78 7.21
CA GLU A 3 -12.65 13.04 5.98
C GLU A 3 -12.22 13.91 4.80
N ALA A 4 -11.43 13.34 3.88
CA ALA A 4 -10.94 14.11 2.73
C ALA A 4 -12.11 14.72 1.95
N PRO A 5 -12.08 16.02 1.61
CA PRO A 5 -13.14 16.68 0.87
C PRO A 5 -13.31 16.02 -0.50
N ARG A 6 -14.54 15.77 -0.89
CA ARG A 6 -14.92 15.18 -2.17
C ARG A 6 -15.85 16.09 -2.95
N ARG A 7 -15.76 16.01 -4.26
CA ARG A 7 -16.69 16.73 -5.16
C ARG A 7 -18.00 15.97 -5.37
N ARG A 8 -18.03 14.67 -5.09
CA ARG A 8 -19.18 13.78 -5.24
C ARG A 8 -19.19 12.76 -4.11
N ASP A 9 -20.35 12.27 -3.76
CA ASP A 9 -20.52 11.15 -2.85
C ASP A 9 -19.89 9.87 -3.42
N TYR A 10 -19.70 8.88 -2.57
CA TYR A 10 -19.32 7.54 -3.03
C TYR A 10 -20.42 6.98 -3.93
N PRO A 11 -20.04 6.24 -4.99
CA PRO A 11 -21.03 5.69 -5.94
C PRO A 11 -21.96 4.65 -5.30
N LEU A 12 -21.56 4.05 -4.19
CA LEU A 12 -22.33 3.03 -3.46
C LEU A 12 -22.29 3.34 -1.95
N PRO A 13 -23.35 2.96 -1.21
CA PRO A 13 -23.36 3.09 0.24
C PRO A 13 -22.27 2.21 0.87
N PRO A 14 -21.88 2.47 2.14
CA PRO A 14 -20.94 1.62 2.86
C PRO A 14 -21.50 0.20 3.01
N LEU A 15 -20.59 -0.77 3.15
CA LEU A 15 -20.95 -2.12 3.56
C LEU A 15 -21.52 -2.12 4.98
N GLN A 16 -22.28 -3.13 5.34
CA GLN A 16 -22.79 -3.28 6.70
C GLN A 16 -21.61 -3.41 7.69
N VAL A 17 -21.63 -2.59 8.72
CA VAL A 17 -20.59 -2.59 9.75
C VAL A 17 -20.68 -3.86 10.62
N ASP A 18 -19.53 -4.40 11.01
CA ASP A 18 -19.44 -5.52 11.94
C ASP A 18 -19.48 -5.05 13.42
N GLN A 19 -19.57 -6.01 14.35
CA GLN A 19 -19.61 -5.73 15.78
C GLN A 19 -18.33 -4.99 16.27
N VAL A 20 -17.19 -5.25 15.65
CA VAL A 20 -15.93 -4.55 15.98
C VAL A 20 -16.05 -3.09 15.60
N GLY A 21 -16.57 -2.79 14.41
CA GLY A 21 -16.78 -1.42 13.94
C GLY A 21 -17.78 -0.66 14.83
N VAL A 22 -18.86 -1.30 15.25
CA VAL A 22 -19.85 -0.71 16.18
C VAL A 22 -19.20 -0.36 17.53
N ASN A 23 -18.45 -1.29 18.11
CA ASN A 23 -17.77 -1.06 19.39
C ASN A 23 -16.70 0.03 19.29
N PHE A 24 -15.95 0.05 18.18
CA PHE A 24 -14.93 1.06 17.90
C PHE A 24 -15.55 2.45 17.74
N GLU A 25 -16.65 2.56 16.99
CA GLU A 25 -17.37 3.81 16.79
C GLU A 25 -17.87 4.39 18.11
N ALA A 26 -18.50 3.57 18.94
CA ALA A 26 -19.00 3.99 20.24
C ALA A 26 -17.87 4.48 21.16
N ALA A 27 -16.75 3.76 21.20
CA ALA A 27 -15.57 4.14 21.98
C ALA A 27 -14.91 5.43 21.48
N ALA A 28 -14.76 5.57 20.18
CA ALA A 28 -14.19 6.76 19.55
C ALA A 28 -15.04 8.01 19.86
N LYS A 29 -16.37 7.91 19.69
CA LYS A 29 -17.29 9.01 20.04
C LYS A 29 -17.25 9.38 21.53
N LYS A 30 -17.14 8.37 22.41
CA LYS A 30 -16.99 8.60 23.86
C LYS A 30 -15.74 9.39 24.21
N LEU A 31 -14.68 9.23 23.41
CA LEU A 31 -13.41 9.96 23.56
C LEU A 31 -13.39 11.30 22.81
N GLY A 32 -14.48 11.68 22.15
CA GLY A 32 -14.57 12.91 21.37
C GLY A 32 -13.92 12.83 19.98
N TYR A 33 -13.61 11.62 19.49
CA TYR A 33 -13.07 11.42 18.15
C TYR A 33 -14.18 11.28 17.10
N HIS A 34 -13.81 11.38 15.82
CA HIS A 34 -14.71 11.48 14.67
C HIS A 34 -14.64 10.21 13.80
N PRO A 35 -15.25 9.08 14.23
CA PRO A 35 -15.24 7.84 13.47
C PRO A 35 -16.11 7.95 12.22
N PHE A 36 -15.63 7.35 11.12
CA PHE A 36 -16.37 7.23 9.86
C PHE A 36 -16.19 5.85 9.25
N SER A 37 -17.14 5.45 8.39
CA SER A 37 -17.03 4.19 7.64
C SER A 37 -15.84 4.23 6.69
N THR A 38 -14.91 3.30 6.83
CA THR A 38 -13.72 3.26 5.98
C THR A 38 -14.10 2.93 4.54
N PRO A 39 -13.78 3.78 3.55
CA PRO A 39 -14.01 3.47 2.14
C PRO A 39 -13.28 2.20 1.72
N ARG A 40 -13.97 1.32 0.98
CA ARG A 40 -13.42 0.04 0.52
C ARG A 40 -13.70 -0.19 -0.96
N ALA A 41 -12.77 -0.83 -1.64
CA ALA A 41 -12.93 -1.26 -3.01
C ALA A 41 -13.73 -2.58 -3.09
N ILE A 42 -14.89 -2.63 -2.44
CA ILE A 42 -15.80 -3.79 -2.38
C ILE A 42 -17.21 -3.30 -2.66
N LEU A 43 -17.93 -3.99 -3.54
CA LEU A 43 -19.29 -3.62 -3.90
C LEU A 43 -20.26 -3.96 -2.78
N SER A 44 -20.94 -2.96 -2.24
CA SER A 44 -22.04 -3.13 -1.26
C SER A 44 -23.38 -3.46 -1.92
N GLN A 45 -23.52 -3.13 -3.19
CA GLN A 45 -24.66 -3.42 -4.06
C GLN A 45 -24.16 -3.89 -5.43
N PRO A 46 -24.97 -4.58 -6.23
CA PRO A 46 -24.60 -4.93 -7.62
C PRO A 46 -24.26 -3.66 -8.42
N TYR A 47 -23.18 -3.71 -9.18
CA TYR A 47 -22.72 -2.56 -9.96
C TYR A 47 -21.95 -3.01 -11.21
N ASN A 48 -22.28 -2.45 -12.36
CA ASN A 48 -21.63 -2.76 -13.66
C ASN A 48 -21.49 -4.26 -13.93
N GLY A 49 -22.59 -5.01 -13.79
CA GLY A 49 -22.65 -6.45 -14.06
C GLY A 49 -21.96 -7.34 -13.02
N ARG A 50 -21.40 -6.76 -11.95
CA ARG A 50 -20.75 -7.50 -10.86
C ARG A 50 -21.65 -7.57 -9.64
N PRO A 51 -21.66 -8.71 -8.90
CA PRO A 51 -22.52 -8.90 -7.74
C PRO A 51 -22.04 -8.10 -6.52
N ALA A 52 -22.94 -7.88 -5.57
CA ALA A 52 -22.62 -7.36 -4.25
C ALA A 52 -21.79 -8.35 -3.42
N CYS A 53 -21.14 -7.86 -2.36
CA CYS A 53 -20.45 -8.67 -1.37
C CYS A 53 -21.39 -9.65 -0.69
N SER A 54 -21.01 -10.92 -0.58
CA SER A 54 -21.75 -11.97 0.12
C SER A 54 -21.41 -12.09 1.60
N TYR A 55 -20.56 -11.21 2.14
CA TYR A 55 -20.14 -11.20 3.55
C TYR A 55 -19.50 -12.53 4.02
N CYS A 56 -18.71 -13.20 3.17
CA CYS A 56 -18.15 -14.52 3.42
C CYS A 56 -17.01 -14.57 4.48
N GLY A 57 -16.47 -13.42 4.90
CA GLY A 57 -15.38 -13.38 5.90
C GLY A 57 -13.98 -13.71 5.39
N PHE A 58 -13.78 -13.87 4.07
CA PHE A 58 -12.48 -14.24 3.47
C PHE A 58 -11.89 -13.10 2.61
N CYS A 59 -11.88 -11.87 3.11
CA CYS A 59 -11.42 -10.73 2.32
C CYS A 59 -9.91 -10.48 2.39
N GLN A 60 -9.32 -10.67 3.56
CA GLN A 60 -7.91 -10.38 3.78
C GLN A 60 -7.05 -11.63 3.52
N GLY A 61 -6.08 -11.50 2.62
CA GLY A 61 -5.21 -12.61 2.23
C GLY A 61 -5.79 -13.55 1.17
N PHE A 62 -7.03 -13.34 0.73
CA PHE A 62 -7.70 -14.22 -0.26
C PHE A 62 -8.25 -13.45 -1.45
N GLY A 63 -8.35 -14.11 -2.61
CA GLY A 63 -9.10 -13.63 -3.76
C GLY A 63 -10.61 -13.63 -3.50
N CYS A 64 -11.35 -12.78 -4.18
CA CYS A 64 -12.81 -12.75 -4.09
C CYS A 64 -13.40 -13.69 -5.14
N HIS A 65 -14.03 -14.78 -4.73
CA HIS A 65 -14.59 -15.81 -5.63
C HIS A 65 -15.80 -15.33 -6.45
N ILE A 66 -16.46 -14.25 -5.98
CA ILE A 66 -17.64 -13.69 -6.69
C ILE A 66 -17.33 -12.37 -7.43
N GLY A 67 -16.11 -11.85 -7.36
CA GLY A 67 -15.72 -10.62 -8.05
C GLY A 67 -16.27 -9.31 -7.44
N ALA A 68 -16.88 -9.33 -6.25
CA ALA A 68 -17.35 -8.12 -5.57
C ALA A 68 -16.19 -7.21 -5.12
N LYS A 69 -15.04 -7.79 -4.78
CA LYS A 69 -13.81 -7.06 -4.46
C LYS A 69 -13.18 -6.54 -5.75
N SER A 70 -13.06 -5.22 -5.87
CA SER A 70 -12.60 -4.56 -7.09
C SER A 70 -11.10 -4.67 -7.24
N SER A 71 -10.65 -5.43 -8.23
CA SER A 71 -9.27 -5.50 -8.70
C SER A 71 -9.23 -5.18 -10.20
N ILE A 72 -8.06 -4.94 -10.74
CA ILE A 72 -7.87 -4.73 -12.19
C ILE A 72 -8.39 -5.92 -13.00
N LEU A 73 -8.26 -7.14 -12.48
CA LEU A 73 -8.72 -8.38 -13.14
C LEU A 73 -10.22 -8.39 -13.43
N VAL A 74 -11.02 -7.79 -12.56
CA VAL A 74 -12.50 -7.78 -12.69
C VAL A 74 -13.05 -6.41 -13.10
N THR A 75 -12.17 -5.46 -13.40
CA THR A 75 -12.56 -4.10 -13.80
C THR A 75 -11.91 -3.70 -15.12
N LYS A 76 -10.69 -3.21 -15.12
CA LYS A 76 -10.05 -2.57 -16.27
C LYS A 76 -9.44 -3.53 -17.30
N LEU A 77 -9.01 -4.72 -16.91
CA LEU A 77 -8.52 -5.69 -17.89
C LEU A 77 -9.62 -6.19 -18.84
N PRO A 78 -10.83 -6.56 -18.37
CA PRO A 78 -11.93 -6.86 -19.29
C PRO A 78 -12.30 -5.70 -20.22
N ASP A 79 -12.31 -4.46 -19.70
CA ASP A 79 -12.58 -3.27 -20.52
C ASP A 79 -11.51 -3.10 -21.63
N ALA A 80 -10.23 -3.30 -21.29
CA ALA A 80 -9.12 -3.19 -22.23
C ALA A 80 -9.16 -4.28 -23.30
N ASP A 81 -9.42 -5.52 -22.90
CA ASP A 81 -9.52 -6.67 -23.80
C ASP A 81 -10.66 -6.50 -24.81
N ALA A 82 -11.81 -6.01 -24.37
CA ALA A 82 -12.96 -5.73 -25.22
C ALA A 82 -12.69 -4.69 -26.34
N THR A 83 -11.62 -3.88 -26.23
CA THR A 83 -11.24 -2.93 -27.28
C THR A 83 -10.61 -3.60 -28.52
N GLY A 84 -10.12 -4.83 -28.39
CA GLY A 84 -9.33 -5.53 -29.42
C GLY A 84 -7.91 -4.94 -29.63
N ASN A 85 -7.53 -3.91 -28.88
CA ASN A 85 -6.22 -3.25 -28.98
C ASN A 85 -5.27 -3.59 -27.82
N PHE A 86 -5.65 -4.55 -26.98
CA PHE A 86 -4.88 -4.98 -25.83
C PHE A 86 -4.22 -6.33 -26.07
N LYS A 87 -2.94 -6.46 -25.66
CA LYS A 87 -2.22 -7.73 -25.68
C LYS A 87 -1.55 -7.94 -24.33
N LEU A 88 -1.89 -9.04 -23.67
CA LEU A 88 -1.25 -9.46 -22.42
C LEU A 88 -0.21 -10.55 -22.70
N ILE A 89 1.02 -10.36 -22.23
CA ILE A 89 2.06 -11.38 -22.23
C ILE A 89 2.32 -11.77 -20.77
N THR A 90 1.97 -12.99 -20.42
CA THR A 90 2.16 -13.56 -19.08
C THR A 90 3.45 -14.37 -18.99
N SER A 91 3.89 -14.69 -17.76
CA SER A 91 5.13 -15.42 -17.49
C SER A 91 6.36 -14.79 -18.17
N ALA A 92 6.34 -13.48 -18.34
CA ALA A 92 7.39 -12.68 -18.95
C ALA A 92 8.02 -11.77 -17.91
N MET A 93 9.36 -11.73 -17.84
CA MET A 93 10.09 -10.85 -16.94
C MET A 93 10.85 -9.81 -17.75
N CYS A 94 10.38 -8.56 -17.72
CA CYS A 94 11.10 -7.44 -18.32
C CYS A 94 12.37 -7.17 -17.53
N TYR A 95 13.53 -7.19 -18.21
CA TYR A 95 14.83 -6.98 -17.59
C TYR A 95 15.55 -5.72 -18.09
N ARG A 96 15.08 -5.12 -19.19
CA ARG A 96 15.70 -3.93 -19.77
C ARG A 96 14.67 -3.06 -20.49
N VAL A 97 14.77 -1.75 -20.28
CA VAL A 97 14.17 -0.74 -21.14
C VAL A 97 15.24 -0.34 -22.17
N ASN A 98 14.93 -0.51 -23.44
CA ASN A 98 15.83 -0.20 -24.54
C ASN A 98 15.75 1.28 -24.90
N SER A 99 16.87 1.89 -25.26
CA SER A 99 16.94 3.28 -25.72
C SER A 99 17.94 3.43 -26.88
N ASP A 100 17.72 4.44 -27.71
CA ASP A 100 18.65 4.83 -28.76
C ASP A 100 19.77 5.73 -28.22
N ASN A 101 20.67 6.12 -29.12
CA ASN A 101 21.82 6.99 -28.79
C ASN A 101 21.40 8.40 -28.36
N SER A 102 20.19 8.86 -28.71
CA SER A 102 19.64 10.13 -28.22
C SER A 102 19.16 10.02 -26.77
N GLY A 103 19.01 8.80 -26.27
CA GLY A 103 18.46 8.47 -24.96
C GLY A 103 16.92 8.33 -24.95
N ARG A 104 16.28 8.39 -26.12
CA ARG A 104 14.84 8.12 -26.25
C ARG A 104 14.60 6.62 -26.09
N VAL A 105 13.59 6.20 -25.33
CA VAL A 105 13.23 4.77 -25.21
C VAL A 105 12.63 4.27 -26.52
N THR A 106 12.99 3.03 -26.89
CA THR A 106 12.57 2.37 -28.14
C THR A 106 11.75 1.11 -27.90
N GLY A 107 11.69 0.62 -26.64
CA GLY A 107 10.98 -0.59 -26.29
C GLY A 107 11.53 -1.26 -25.04
N VAL A 108 11.24 -2.55 -24.91
CA VAL A 108 11.67 -3.37 -23.75
C VAL A 108 12.19 -4.73 -24.19
N SER A 109 13.13 -5.29 -23.43
CA SER A 109 13.56 -6.68 -23.56
C SER A 109 13.13 -7.50 -22.35
N TYR A 110 12.72 -8.75 -22.58
CA TYR A 110 12.17 -9.59 -21.50
C TYR A 110 12.56 -11.07 -21.68
N TYR A 111 12.59 -11.79 -20.57
CA TYR A 111 12.67 -13.25 -20.55
C TYR A 111 11.28 -13.82 -20.80
N GLY A 112 11.17 -14.75 -21.75
CA GLY A 112 9.94 -15.46 -22.05
C GLY A 112 9.63 -16.56 -21.03
N PRO A 113 8.49 -17.26 -21.20
CA PRO A 113 8.06 -18.37 -20.33
C PRO A 113 9.08 -19.52 -20.27
N ASP A 114 9.80 -19.74 -21.33
CA ASP A 114 10.89 -20.74 -21.48
C ASP A 114 12.24 -20.28 -20.89
N GLY A 115 12.31 -19.04 -20.42
CA GLY A 115 13.54 -18.42 -19.90
C GLY A 115 14.44 -17.83 -20.98
N SER A 116 14.03 -17.81 -22.26
CA SER A 116 14.80 -17.18 -23.35
C SER A 116 14.87 -15.66 -23.15
N ALA A 117 16.06 -15.07 -23.40
CA ALA A 117 16.35 -13.63 -23.22
C ALA A 117 16.15 -12.81 -24.51
N ASP A 118 15.87 -13.44 -25.64
CA ASP A 118 15.89 -12.78 -26.95
C ASP A 118 14.55 -12.16 -27.38
N ASN A 119 13.70 -11.87 -26.40
CA ASN A 119 12.40 -11.28 -26.69
C ASN A 119 12.47 -9.76 -26.53
N THR A 120 12.05 -9.04 -27.57
CA THR A 120 11.97 -7.58 -27.58
C THR A 120 10.60 -7.12 -28.09
N ILE A 121 10.08 -6.06 -27.48
CA ILE A 121 8.92 -5.32 -27.97
C ILE A 121 9.35 -3.89 -28.24
N GLU A 122 9.15 -3.45 -29.49
CA GLU A 122 9.31 -2.05 -29.87
C GLU A 122 8.10 -1.23 -29.43
N ALA A 123 8.32 -0.01 -28.96
CA ALA A 123 7.27 0.89 -28.52
C ALA A 123 7.68 2.36 -28.64
N GLU A 124 6.75 3.20 -29.06
CA GLU A 124 6.93 4.66 -29.08
C GLU A 124 6.91 5.28 -27.68
N ILE A 125 6.17 4.68 -26.75
CA ILE A 125 6.03 5.10 -25.36
C ILE A 125 6.22 3.86 -24.48
N VAL A 126 7.03 3.98 -23.44
CA VAL A 126 7.20 2.94 -22.42
C VAL A 126 6.64 3.46 -21.08
N ILE A 127 5.82 2.64 -20.43
CA ILE A 127 5.26 2.92 -19.10
C ILE A 127 5.77 1.84 -18.14
N ILE A 128 6.56 2.23 -17.14
CA ILE A 128 7.03 1.36 -16.06
C ILE A 128 5.97 1.37 -14.95
N ALA A 129 5.35 0.23 -14.69
CA ALA A 129 4.23 0.11 -13.76
C ALA A 129 4.33 -1.03 -12.73
N PRO A 130 5.47 -1.69 -12.52
CA PRO A 130 5.59 -2.72 -11.49
C PRO A 130 5.69 -2.12 -10.08
N PHE A 131 5.70 -2.99 -9.06
CA PHE A 131 5.94 -2.59 -7.68
C PHE A 131 7.33 -1.94 -7.53
N ILE A 132 7.53 -1.15 -6.47
CA ILE A 132 8.69 -0.26 -6.34
C ILE A 132 10.04 -0.95 -6.51
N TYR A 133 10.19 -2.20 -6.02
CA TYR A 133 11.43 -2.95 -6.16
C TYR A 133 11.79 -3.21 -7.61
N ASP A 134 10.80 -3.66 -8.38
CA ASP A 134 11.01 -4.00 -9.79
C ASP A 134 11.06 -2.74 -10.67
N ALA A 135 10.33 -1.67 -10.31
CA ALA A 135 10.44 -0.39 -11.01
C ALA A 135 11.86 0.19 -10.91
N VAL A 136 12.39 0.29 -9.70
CA VAL A 136 13.75 0.79 -9.46
C VAL A 136 14.79 -0.17 -10.05
N ARG A 137 14.65 -1.48 -9.83
CA ARG A 137 15.54 -2.50 -10.35
C ARG A 137 15.65 -2.43 -11.87
N LEU A 138 14.52 -2.37 -12.59
CA LEU A 138 14.46 -2.30 -14.04
C LEU A 138 15.22 -1.07 -14.57
N MET A 139 15.00 0.09 -13.96
CA MET A 139 15.70 1.31 -14.34
C MET A 139 17.21 1.24 -14.04
N LEU A 140 17.60 0.66 -12.89
CA LEU A 140 19.03 0.44 -12.56
C LEU A 140 19.72 -0.57 -13.47
N LEU A 141 19.02 -1.61 -13.94
CA LEU A 141 19.54 -2.59 -14.90
C LEU A 141 19.63 -2.02 -16.32
N SER A 142 18.83 -1.00 -16.66
CA SER A 142 18.76 -0.38 -17.98
C SER A 142 19.81 0.73 -18.20
N LYS A 143 21.02 0.52 -17.68
CA LYS A 143 22.14 1.46 -17.86
C LYS A 143 22.53 1.62 -19.32
N THR A 144 22.96 2.82 -19.68
CA THR A 144 23.54 3.18 -20.98
C THR A 144 24.73 4.09 -20.77
N GLU A 145 25.48 4.39 -21.82
CA GLU A 145 26.56 5.40 -21.75
C GLU A 145 26.02 6.77 -21.29
N LYS A 146 24.85 7.15 -21.75
CA LYS A 146 24.17 8.39 -21.35
C LYS A 146 23.67 8.37 -19.91
N PHE A 147 23.27 7.21 -19.41
CA PHE A 147 22.72 7.00 -18.06
C PHE A 147 23.51 5.90 -17.32
N PRO A 148 24.78 6.13 -16.95
CA PRO A 148 25.64 5.09 -16.38
C PRO A 148 25.22 4.64 -14.97
N ASN A 149 24.44 5.45 -14.26
CA ASN A 149 23.96 5.19 -12.91
C ASN A 149 22.49 4.72 -12.85
N GLY A 150 21.95 4.24 -13.98
CA GLY A 150 20.56 3.83 -14.14
C GLY A 150 19.79 4.74 -15.09
N LEU A 151 18.86 4.17 -15.84
CA LEU A 151 18.05 4.88 -16.82
C LEU A 151 17.29 6.05 -16.16
N ALA A 152 17.31 7.23 -16.77
CA ALA A 152 16.65 8.43 -16.29
C ALA A 152 17.06 8.85 -14.86
N ASN A 153 18.33 8.71 -14.49
CA ASN A 153 18.86 9.00 -13.16
C ASN A 153 19.87 10.17 -13.14
N SER A 154 19.69 11.20 -13.95
CA SER A 154 20.57 12.39 -13.90
C SER A 154 20.45 13.14 -12.58
N SER A 155 19.29 13.11 -11.92
CA SER A 155 19.10 13.70 -10.59
C SER A 155 19.83 12.97 -9.47
N GLY A 156 20.18 11.68 -9.64
CA GLY A 156 20.72 10.82 -8.59
C GLY A 156 19.71 10.43 -7.51
N HIS A 157 18.42 10.62 -7.76
CA HIS A 157 17.32 10.29 -6.83
C HIS A 157 16.64 8.94 -7.12
N LEU A 158 17.00 8.25 -8.22
CA LEU A 158 16.51 6.90 -8.48
C LEU A 158 16.89 5.96 -7.34
N GLY A 159 15.92 5.24 -6.83
CA GLY A 159 16.05 4.29 -5.72
C GLY A 159 15.96 4.92 -4.33
N LYS A 160 16.05 6.24 -4.17
CA LYS A 160 16.06 6.92 -2.87
C LYS A 160 14.66 7.29 -2.35
N HIS A 161 14.60 7.70 -1.08
CA HIS A 161 13.39 8.16 -0.39
C HIS A 161 12.33 7.07 -0.23
N ILE A 162 12.77 5.86 0.07
CA ILE A 162 11.85 4.75 0.32
C ILE A 162 11.10 4.97 1.63
N MET A 163 9.81 4.77 1.58
CA MET A 163 8.90 4.85 2.72
C MET A 163 8.11 3.55 2.83
N SER A 164 7.77 3.17 4.05
CA SER A 164 6.87 2.06 4.34
C SER A 164 5.96 2.44 5.49
N HIS A 165 4.67 2.16 5.39
CA HIS A 165 3.81 2.31 6.55
C HIS A 165 4.32 1.43 7.70
N LEU A 166 4.45 1.98 8.89
CA LEU A 166 4.55 1.18 10.09
C LEU A 166 3.14 0.76 10.52
N SER A 167 2.99 -0.52 10.82
CA SER A 167 1.80 -1.05 11.48
C SER A 167 2.03 -1.02 12.98
N VAL A 168 1.37 -0.09 13.66
CA VAL A 168 1.36 0.02 15.12
C VAL A 168 0.09 -0.66 15.62
N ARG A 169 0.21 -1.62 16.53
CA ARG A 169 -0.92 -2.43 16.99
C ARG A 169 -1.01 -2.50 18.50
N ALA A 170 -2.23 -2.53 19.00
CA ALA A 170 -2.57 -2.99 20.33
C ALA A 170 -3.70 -4.01 20.24
N PHE A 171 -3.67 -4.98 21.13
CA PHE A 171 -4.69 -6.04 21.22
C PHE A 171 -5.57 -5.81 22.42
N ALA A 172 -6.81 -6.27 22.35
CA ALA A 172 -7.78 -6.17 23.41
C ALA A 172 -8.57 -7.47 23.57
N THR A 173 -8.83 -7.87 24.81
CA THR A 173 -9.72 -9.00 25.14
C THR A 173 -10.89 -8.53 25.99
N PHE A 174 -11.99 -9.28 25.92
CA PHE A 174 -13.24 -9.01 26.62
C PHE A 174 -13.71 -10.27 27.33
N ASP A 175 -13.92 -10.21 28.66
CA ASP A 175 -14.44 -11.35 29.42
C ASP A 175 -15.95 -11.45 29.38
N ASP A 176 -16.63 -10.33 29.22
CA ASP A 176 -18.07 -10.14 29.34
C ASP A 176 -18.86 -10.28 28.02
N ARG A 177 -18.17 -10.28 26.86
CA ARG A 177 -18.83 -10.25 25.54
C ARG A 177 -18.05 -10.93 24.44
N HIS A 178 -18.78 -11.34 23.39
CA HIS A 178 -18.20 -11.73 22.11
C HIS A 178 -18.08 -10.52 21.18
N VAL A 179 -17.02 -10.43 20.40
CA VAL A 179 -16.80 -9.37 19.41
C VAL A 179 -16.90 -9.86 17.97
N ASN A 180 -17.10 -11.15 17.77
CA ASN A 180 -17.42 -11.84 16.52
C ASN A 180 -16.71 -11.32 15.25
N ILE A 181 -15.40 -11.32 15.31
CA ILE A 181 -14.50 -10.78 14.26
C ILE A 181 -14.47 -11.61 12.95
N TYR A 182 -15.15 -12.76 12.92
CA TYR A 182 -15.10 -13.74 11.82
C TYR A 182 -16.36 -13.76 10.95
N MET A 183 -17.32 -12.88 11.19
CA MET A 183 -18.50 -12.74 10.35
C MET A 183 -18.43 -11.47 9.51
N GLY A 184 -18.71 -11.62 8.25
CA GLY A 184 -18.70 -10.53 7.29
C GLY A 184 -17.29 -10.12 6.82
N PRO A 185 -17.19 -9.10 5.98
CA PRO A 185 -15.91 -8.60 5.53
C PRO A 185 -15.22 -7.85 6.66
N SER A 186 -14.10 -8.31 7.12
CA SER A 186 -13.24 -7.54 8.03
C SER A 186 -12.78 -6.22 7.42
N ALA A 187 -13.02 -6.07 6.12
CA ALA A 187 -12.84 -4.84 5.40
C ALA A 187 -13.83 -3.74 5.80
N GLN A 188 -14.97 -4.08 6.44
CA GLN A 188 -15.97 -3.11 6.87
C GLN A 188 -15.70 -2.67 8.30
N LYS A 189 -14.97 -1.58 8.44
CA LYS A 189 -14.55 -1.02 9.72
C LYS A 189 -14.85 0.45 9.78
N HIS A 190 -14.89 0.98 10.99
CA HIS A 190 -14.75 2.39 11.22
C HIS A 190 -13.27 2.78 11.37
N THR A 191 -12.96 3.98 10.95
CA THR A 191 -11.65 4.59 11.04
C THR A 191 -11.78 5.95 11.68
N ILE A 192 -10.76 6.38 12.41
CA ILE A 192 -10.55 7.78 12.78
C ILE A 192 -9.30 8.28 12.10
N ASP A 193 -9.31 9.51 11.64
CA ASP A 193 -8.17 10.24 11.10
C ASP A 193 -7.86 11.52 11.89
N ASP A 194 -8.41 11.63 13.10
CA ASP A 194 -8.15 12.70 14.05
C ASP A 194 -6.66 12.93 14.28
N PHE A 195 -5.84 11.86 14.20
CA PHE A 195 -4.39 11.88 14.41
C PHE A 195 -3.61 11.72 13.11
N ASN A 196 -4.22 11.99 11.96
CA ASN A 196 -3.58 11.84 10.66
C ASN A 196 -3.16 13.21 10.12
N ALA A 197 -1.97 13.29 9.54
CA ALA A 197 -1.40 14.53 8.98
C ALA A 197 -1.47 15.71 9.98
N ASP A 198 -2.08 16.80 9.57
CA ASP A 198 -2.20 18.05 10.35
C ASP A 198 -3.62 18.21 10.95
N ASN A 199 -4.36 17.11 11.13
CA ASN A 199 -5.70 17.12 11.76
C ASN A 199 -5.65 17.39 13.27
N PHE A 200 -4.48 17.36 13.88
CA PHE A 200 -4.26 17.64 15.31
C PHE A 200 -2.98 18.45 15.50
N ASP A 201 -2.89 19.13 16.63
CA ASP A 201 -1.67 19.81 17.00
C ASP A 201 -0.64 18.80 17.51
N HIS A 202 0.50 18.74 16.84
CA HIS A 202 1.63 17.90 17.19
C HIS A 202 2.93 18.69 17.42
N SER A 203 2.85 20.02 17.55
CA SER A 203 4.00 20.93 17.69
C SER A 203 4.92 20.57 18.87
N ASP A 204 4.33 20.17 20.00
CA ASP A 204 5.05 19.83 21.24
C ASP A 204 5.28 18.31 21.42
N LEU A 205 4.95 17.48 20.43
CA LEU A 205 5.02 16.03 20.56
C LEU A 205 6.34 15.41 20.09
N GLY A 206 7.25 16.22 19.53
CA GLY A 206 8.56 15.77 19.06
C GLY A 206 8.52 14.96 17.76
N PHE A 207 7.43 15.00 17.02
CA PHE A 207 7.28 14.39 15.70
C PHE A 207 6.33 15.21 14.82
N ILE A 208 6.43 15.00 13.51
CA ILE A 208 5.48 15.51 12.51
C ILE A 208 4.77 14.35 11.81
N ARG A 209 3.63 14.64 11.16
CA ARG A 209 2.73 13.67 10.56
C ARG A 209 2.04 12.80 11.63
N GLY A 210 1.28 11.83 11.20
CA GLY A 210 0.46 11.07 12.13
C GLY A 210 0.16 9.66 11.67
N ALA A 211 -1.07 9.23 11.97
CA ALA A 211 -1.58 7.92 11.62
C ALA A 211 -3.11 7.92 11.52
N GLN A 212 -3.66 7.11 10.66
CA GLN A 212 -5.05 6.70 10.77
C GLN A 212 -5.18 5.51 11.72
N ILE A 213 -6.29 5.40 12.45
CA ILE A 213 -6.53 4.31 13.41
C ILE A 213 -7.84 3.60 13.08
N SER A 214 -7.84 2.27 13.15
CA SER A 214 -9.02 1.42 13.00
C SER A 214 -8.93 0.20 13.91
N ALA A 215 -10.04 -0.51 14.10
CA ALA A 215 -10.04 -1.81 14.77
C ALA A 215 -10.44 -2.93 13.82
N GLY A 216 -10.04 -4.15 14.12
CA GLY A 216 -10.35 -5.30 13.29
C GLY A 216 -9.87 -6.63 13.86
N PRO A 217 -9.83 -7.68 13.04
CA PRO A 217 -9.32 -8.98 13.47
C PRO A 217 -7.86 -8.90 13.89
N PRO A 218 -7.43 -9.71 14.87
CA PRO A 218 -6.07 -9.70 15.40
C PRO A 218 -5.02 -10.27 14.44
N GLY A 219 -5.43 -10.84 13.34
CA GLY A 219 -4.56 -11.47 12.35
C GLY A 219 -5.19 -11.58 10.98
N ILE A 220 -4.78 -12.59 10.20
CA ILE A 220 -5.33 -12.91 8.89
C ILE A 220 -6.71 -13.53 9.08
N GLU A 221 -7.68 -13.12 8.27
CA GLU A 221 -8.98 -13.76 8.18
C GLU A 221 -8.85 -15.20 7.63
N GLY A 222 -9.78 -16.03 7.92
CA GLY A 222 -9.78 -17.41 7.44
C GLY A 222 -10.28 -18.41 8.50
N GLY A 223 -11.03 -17.90 9.47
CA GLY A 223 -11.69 -18.73 10.50
C GLY A 223 -10.76 -19.21 11.62
N PRO A 224 -11.18 -20.22 12.37
CA PRO A 224 -10.53 -20.64 13.62
C PRO A 224 -9.07 -21.06 13.47
N ILE A 225 -8.72 -21.74 12.38
CA ILE A 225 -7.36 -22.25 12.15
C ILE A 225 -6.41 -21.07 11.91
N ALA A 226 -6.77 -20.15 11.03
CA ALA A 226 -5.95 -18.97 10.76
C ALA A 226 -5.81 -18.08 12.01
N ALA A 227 -6.88 -17.92 12.79
CA ALA A 227 -6.86 -17.21 14.06
C ALA A 227 -5.88 -17.85 15.04
N SER A 228 -5.89 -19.18 15.20
CA SER A 228 -4.98 -19.89 16.10
C SER A 228 -3.50 -19.67 15.75
N MET A 229 -3.19 -19.48 14.47
CA MET A 229 -1.83 -19.21 14.00
C MET A 229 -1.42 -17.75 14.14
N THR A 230 -2.35 -16.81 14.14
CA THR A 230 -2.08 -15.37 14.02
C THR A 230 -2.44 -14.54 15.25
N MET A 231 -3.27 -15.08 16.18
CA MET A 231 -3.60 -14.40 17.43
C MET A 231 -2.34 -14.18 18.28
N THR A 232 -2.17 -12.95 18.73
CA THR A 232 -1.06 -12.58 19.60
C THR A 232 -1.55 -12.60 21.05
N PRO A 233 -1.05 -13.49 21.89
CA PRO A 233 -1.45 -13.56 23.29
C PRO A 233 -0.87 -12.39 24.10
N PRO A 234 -1.44 -12.09 25.27
CA PRO A 234 -0.89 -11.08 26.18
C PRO A 234 0.48 -11.49 26.73
N PRO A 235 1.26 -10.54 27.27
CA PRO A 235 2.51 -10.83 27.95
C PRO A 235 2.34 -11.92 29.02
N GLY A 236 3.28 -12.87 29.07
CA GLY A 236 3.25 -14.01 30.00
C GLY A 236 2.48 -15.24 29.49
N VAL A 237 1.78 -15.16 28.38
CA VAL A 237 1.18 -16.32 27.69
C VAL A 237 2.06 -16.69 26.49
N PRO A 238 2.70 -17.87 26.47
CA PRO A 238 3.53 -18.29 25.33
C PRO A 238 2.66 -18.56 24.10
N ARG A 239 3.27 -18.54 22.90
CA ARG A 239 2.56 -18.80 21.63
C ARG A 239 2.42 -20.29 21.29
N TRP A 240 2.53 -21.17 22.28
CA TRP A 240 2.40 -22.61 22.13
C TRP A 240 2.09 -23.28 23.48
N GLY A 241 1.65 -24.54 23.45
CA GLY A 241 1.35 -25.32 24.62
C GLY A 241 0.00 -25.03 25.24
N GLU A 242 -0.21 -25.54 26.47
CA GLU A 242 -1.50 -25.55 27.16
C GLU A 242 -2.04 -24.12 27.40
N LYS A 243 -1.24 -23.23 27.93
CA LYS A 243 -1.64 -21.85 28.19
C LYS A 243 -2.08 -21.11 26.93
N TYR A 244 -1.47 -21.41 25.77
CA TYR A 244 -1.88 -20.81 24.50
C TYR A 244 -3.21 -21.40 24.01
N ARG A 245 -3.38 -22.72 24.15
CA ARG A 245 -4.65 -23.39 23.82
C ARG A 245 -5.80 -22.84 24.67
N ASP A 246 -5.58 -22.63 25.96
CA ASP A 246 -6.60 -22.09 26.89
C ASP A 246 -6.94 -20.62 26.54
N PHE A 247 -5.91 -19.82 26.18
CA PHE A 247 -6.11 -18.48 25.67
C PHE A 247 -6.97 -18.47 24.39
N LEU A 248 -6.67 -19.33 23.43
CA LEU A 248 -7.45 -19.47 22.20
C LEU A 248 -8.88 -19.90 22.49
N ALA A 249 -9.08 -20.91 23.32
CA ALA A 249 -10.39 -21.43 23.68
C ALA A 249 -11.28 -20.35 24.33
N LYS A 250 -10.69 -19.53 25.21
CA LYS A 250 -11.42 -18.45 25.90
C LYS A 250 -11.67 -17.23 24.99
N TYR A 251 -10.66 -16.79 24.23
CA TYR A 251 -10.65 -15.47 23.60
C TYR A 251 -10.81 -15.50 22.07
N TYR A 252 -11.00 -16.66 21.45
CA TYR A 252 -11.16 -16.77 20.01
C TYR A 252 -12.20 -15.79 19.42
N THR A 253 -13.36 -15.63 20.07
CA THR A 253 -14.42 -14.68 19.67
C THR A 253 -14.48 -13.43 20.54
N ARG A 254 -13.51 -13.20 21.42
CA ARG A 254 -13.48 -12.14 22.43
C ARG A 254 -12.21 -11.29 22.36
N HIS A 255 -11.54 -11.30 21.22
CA HIS A 255 -10.27 -10.65 20.99
C HIS A 255 -10.32 -9.83 19.71
N LEU A 256 -9.79 -8.63 19.75
CA LEU A 256 -9.61 -7.79 18.55
C LEU A 256 -8.24 -7.11 18.55
N ALA A 257 -7.86 -6.58 17.38
CA ALA A 257 -6.72 -5.69 17.24
C ALA A 257 -7.19 -4.28 16.89
N MET A 258 -6.59 -3.30 17.54
CA MET A 258 -6.57 -1.92 17.05
C MET A 258 -5.29 -1.73 16.26
N THR A 259 -5.39 -1.12 15.11
CA THR A 259 -4.26 -0.96 14.17
C THR A 259 -4.20 0.47 13.70
N ALA A 260 -3.00 1.02 13.70
CA ALA A 260 -2.71 2.28 13.05
C ALA A 260 -1.74 2.09 11.89
N GLN A 261 -1.98 2.81 10.82
CA GLN A 261 -1.02 2.99 9.72
C GLN A 261 -0.43 4.39 9.83
N THR A 262 0.90 4.45 9.93
CA THR A 262 1.60 5.72 10.13
C THR A 262 2.06 6.33 8.81
N GLU A 263 2.18 7.65 8.79
CA GLU A 263 2.79 8.41 7.70
C GLU A 263 4.31 8.48 7.90
N ASN A 264 5.09 7.89 7.04
CA ASN A 264 6.54 7.85 7.17
C ASN A 264 7.22 8.93 6.32
N LEU A 265 8.35 9.45 6.78
CA LEU A 265 9.09 10.51 6.10
C LEU A 265 10.03 9.93 5.03
N PRO A 266 10.26 10.69 3.92
CA PRO A 266 11.07 10.25 2.78
C PRO A 266 12.56 10.54 2.99
N TYR A 267 13.23 9.81 3.88
CA TYR A 267 14.67 9.97 4.13
C TYR A 267 15.50 9.54 2.92
N ALA A 268 16.49 10.34 2.56
CA ALA A 268 17.30 10.12 1.35
C ALA A 268 18.22 8.90 1.43
N ASP A 269 18.58 8.47 2.63
CA ASP A 269 19.40 7.30 2.92
C ASP A 269 18.61 5.99 2.99
N GLN A 270 17.27 6.06 2.93
CA GLN A 270 16.42 4.89 2.72
C GLN A 270 16.26 4.65 1.24
N MET A 271 16.78 3.51 0.76
CA MET A 271 16.96 3.32 -0.67
C MET A 271 16.80 1.85 -1.11
N ILE A 272 16.55 1.70 -2.39
CA ILE A 272 16.68 0.44 -3.13
C ILE A 272 17.84 0.59 -4.10
N ASP A 273 18.76 -0.36 -4.06
CA ASP A 273 19.86 -0.52 -5.02
C ASP A 273 19.93 -1.96 -5.54
N LEU A 274 20.98 -2.28 -6.28
CA LEU A 274 21.24 -3.64 -6.76
C LEU A 274 22.21 -4.35 -5.81
N ASP A 275 21.84 -5.55 -5.36
CA ASP A 275 22.71 -6.35 -4.50
C ASP A 275 23.94 -6.84 -5.31
N PRO A 276 25.16 -6.62 -4.83
CA PRO A 276 26.36 -7.07 -5.55
C PRO A 276 26.54 -8.59 -5.53
N ASN A 277 25.98 -9.29 -4.55
CA ASN A 277 26.23 -10.71 -4.29
C ASN A 277 25.04 -11.61 -4.64
N VAL A 278 23.80 -11.10 -4.46
CA VAL A 278 22.58 -11.89 -4.67
C VAL A 278 22.08 -11.70 -6.10
N ARG A 279 21.81 -12.82 -6.77
CA ARG A 279 21.28 -12.83 -8.13
C ARG A 279 20.00 -13.67 -8.19
N ASP A 280 19.13 -13.30 -9.13
CA ASP A 280 17.92 -14.09 -9.41
C ASP A 280 18.25 -15.30 -10.31
N LYS A 281 17.21 -16.07 -10.65
CA LYS A 281 17.30 -17.26 -11.52
C LYS A 281 17.83 -16.98 -12.94
N PHE A 282 17.86 -15.72 -13.37
CA PHE A 282 18.39 -15.28 -14.67
C PHE A 282 19.81 -14.70 -14.54
N GLY A 283 20.42 -14.76 -13.37
CA GLY A 283 21.76 -14.22 -13.12
C GLY A 283 21.80 -12.70 -12.95
N LEU A 284 20.66 -12.01 -12.91
CA LEU A 284 20.60 -10.57 -12.73
C LEU A 284 20.67 -10.19 -11.24
N PRO A 285 21.32 -9.07 -10.87
CA PRO A 285 21.36 -8.57 -9.51
C PRO A 285 19.96 -8.42 -8.92
N ALA A 286 19.76 -8.92 -7.69
CA ALA A 286 18.52 -8.74 -6.94
C ALA A 286 18.38 -7.29 -6.44
N PRO A 287 17.17 -6.76 -6.23
CA PRO A 287 16.98 -5.50 -5.54
C PRO A 287 17.32 -5.66 -4.06
N ARG A 288 18.07 -4.70 -3.51
CA ARG A 288 18.41 -4.65 -2.08
C ARG A 288 17.80 -3.38 -1.49
N MET A 289 17.08 -3.51 -0.37
CA MET A 289 16.49 -2.37 0.33
C MET A 289 17.29 -2.05 1.60
N THR A 290 17.71 -0.78 1.73
CA THR A 290 18.24 -0.20 2.96
C THR A 290 17.13 0.62 3.59
N TYR A 291 16.63 0.17 4.76
CA TYR A 291 15.50 0.79 5.43
C TYR A 291 15.63 0.61 6.96
N ASP A 292 15.63 1.73 7.68
CA ASP A 292 15.53 1.73 9.14
C ASP A 292 14.44 2.72 9.59
N TRP A 293 13.37 2.16 10.15
CA TRP A 293 12.27 2.96 10.66
C TRP A 293 12.54 3.61 12.02
N ARG A 294 13.64 3.22 12.72
CA ARG A 294 13.95 3.69 14.08
C ARG A 294 14.56 5.09 14.06
N ARG A 295 13.88 6.02 13.41
CA ARG A 295 14.25 7.44 13.43
C ARG A 295 13.54 8.13 14.58
N PRO A 296 14.09 9.21 15.15
CA PRO A 296 13.48 9.91 16.28
C PRO A 296 12.01 10.28 16.04
N ASN A 297 11.68 10.81 14.87
CA ASN A 297 10.31 11.16 14.48
C ASN A 297 9.35 9.94 14.53
N GLU A 298 9.75 8.82 13.93
CA GLU A 298 8.93 7.61 13.86
C GLU A 298 8.77 6.97 15.23
N VAL A 299 9.83 6.96 16.05
CA VAL A 299 9.80 6.38 17.40
C VAL A 299 8.86 7.18 18.31
N ALA A 300 8.94 8.51 18.31
CA ALA A 300 8.06 9.37 19.10
C ALA A 300 6.60 9.22 18.69
N ARG A 301 6.34 9.18 17.37
CA ARG A 301 5.00 8.97 16.83
C ARG A 301 4.43 7.60 17.18
N VAL A 302 5.22 6.52 17.09
CA VAL A 302 4.80 5.16 17.47
C VAL A 302 4.38 5.13 18.94
N GLU A 303 5.12 5.76 19.83
CA GLU A 303 4.77 5.83 21.24
C GLU A 303 3.46 6.60 21.48
N PHE A 304 3.27 7.73 20.80
CA PHE A 304 2.03 8.48 20.85
C PHE A 304 0.85 7.63 20.36
N VAL A 305 0.99 6.96 19.22
CA VAL A 305 -0.04 6.12 18.64
C VAL A 305 -0.39 4.94 19.54
N HIS A 306 0.59 4.28 20.15
CA HIS A 306 0.33 3.21 21.13
C HIS A 306 -0.56 3.68 22.28
N ARG A 307 -0.30 4.87 22.85
CA ARG A 307 -1.17 5.43 23.91
C ARG A 307 -2.61 5.62 23.42
N LYS A 308 -2.80 6.07 22.17
CA LYS A 308 -4.14 6.24 21.59
C LYS A 308 -4.86 4.91 21.34
N LEU A 309 -4.13 3.87 20.92
CA LEU A 309 -4.71 2.53 20.80
C LEU A 309 -5.12 1.95 22.16
N GLU A 310 -4.31 2.14 23.20
CA GLU A 310 -4.66 1.71 24.56
C GLU A 310 -5.88 2.46 25.12
N GLU A 311 -5.95 3.76 24.89
CA GLU A 311 -7.08 4.61 25.28
C GLU A 311 -8.39 4.10 24.63
N LEU A 312 -8.37 3.83 23.32
CA LEU A 312 -9.49 3.25 22.59
C LEU A 312 -9.89 1.87 23.12
N GLY A 313 -8.92 0.99 23.39
CA GLY A 313 -9.18 -0.34 23.93
C GLY A 313 -9.87 -0.27 25.30
N ARG A 314 -9.40 0.60 26.20
CA ARG A 314 -10.08 0.82 27.49
C ARG A 314 -11.46 1.42 27.33
N ALA A 315 -11.64 2.38 26.41
CA ALA A 315 -12.93 3.01 26.13
C ALA A 315 -13.95 2.01 25.56
N MET A 316 -13.51 0.99 24.82
CA MET A 316 -14.35 -0.14 24.37
C MET A 316 -14.74 -1.08 25.52
N GLY A 317 -14.20 -0.92 26.73
CA GLY A 317 -14.47 -1.78 27.87
C GLY A 317 -13.66 -3.09 27.86
N ALA A 318 -12.50 -3.09 27.24
CA ALA A 318 -11.63 -4.26 27.24
C ALA A 318 -11.16 -4.63 28.65
N THR A 319 -11.16 -5.93 28.97
CA THR A 319 -10.64 -6.46 30.22
C THR A 319 -9.13 -6.33 30.29
N GLN A 320 -8.45 -6.54 29.16
CA GLN A 320 -7.02 -6.41 29.02
C GLN A 320 -6.67 -5.75 27.68
N VAL A 321 -5.67 -4.86 27.69
CA VAL A 321 -5.09 -4.24 26.48
C VAL A 321 -3.58 -4.36 26.56
N TRP A 322 -2.92 -4.72 25.45
CA TRP A 322 -1.46 -4.80 25.38
C TRP A 322 -0.95 -4.40 24.01
N ARG A 323 0.27 -3.89 23.96
CA ARG A 323 0.97 -3.44 22.74
C ARG A 323 1.60 -4.60 22.00
N ALA A 324 1.62 -4.53 20.69
CA ALA A 324 2.53 -5.31 19.87
C ALA A 324 3.78 -4.46 19.54
N PRO A 325 4.95 -5.09 19.33
CA PRO A 325 6.07 -4.40 18.72
C PRO A 325 5.64 -3.79 17.36
N PRO A 326 6.03 -2.54 17.06
CA PRO A 326 5.76 -1.95 15.77
C PRO A 326 6.47 -2.75 14.67
N SER A 327 5.81 -2.89 13.53
CA SER A 327 6.32 -3.65 12.39
C SER A 327 6.33 -2.75 11.16
N PRO A 328 7.42 -2.69 10.39
CA PRO A 328 7.34 -2.19 9.04
C PRO A 328 6.29 -2.99 8.28
N GLY A 329 5.63 -2.36 7.33
CA GLY A 329 4.63 -3.00 6.49
C GLY A 329 5.15 -4.30 5.86
N SER A 330 4.25 -5.13 5.38
CA SER A 330 4.64 -6.32 4.62
C SER A 330 5.58 -5.92 3.47
N PRO A 331 6.67 -6.64 3.21
CA PRO A 331 7.59 -6.33 2.11
C PRO A 331 6.92 -6.36 0.71
N ILE A 332 5.69 -6.85 0.64
CA ILE A 332 4.91 -6.91 -0.60
C ILE A 332 3.81 -5.85 -0.70
N SER A 333 3.70 -4.91 0.24
CA SER A 333 2.63 -3.91 0.23
C SER A 333 3.04 -2.61 0.93
N HIS A 334 2.41 -1.51 0.52
CA HIS A 334 2.50 -0.17 1.11
C HIS A 334 3.89 0.49 1.07
N HIS A 335 4.84 -0.05 0.30
CA HIS A 335 6.10 0.63 0.07
C HIS A 335 5.92 1.71 -1.00
N GLN A 336 6.60 2.84 -0.82
CA GLN A 336 6.46 4.04 -1.62
C GLN A 336 7.83 4.68 -1.83
N GLY A 337 7.96 5.54 -2.85
CA GLY A 337 9.23 6.19 -3.17
C GLY A 337 10.12 5.35 -4.10
N GLY A 338 11.32 5.86 -4.40
CA GLY A 338 12.27 5.25 -5.32
C GLY A 338 12.30 5.88 -6.71
N THR A 339 11.19 6.44 -7.20
CA THR A 339 11.13 7.23 -8.43
C THR A 339 10.31 8.50 -8.22
N ARG A 340 10.52 9.15 -7.08
CA ARG A 340 9.69 10.24 -6.58
C ARG A 340 9.38 11.31 -7.63
N MET A 341 8.12 11.76 -7.64
CA MET A 341 7.70 12.91 -8.45
C MET A 341 8.07 14.24 -7.78
N GLY A 342 8.19 15.27 -8.61
CA GLY A 342 8.43 16.63 -8.12
C GLY A 342 8.26 17.67 -9.22
N THR A 343 8.55 18.91 -8.86
CA THR A 343 8.51 20.08 -9.77
C THR A 343 9.89 20.51 -10.24
N ASP A 344 10.95 19.95 -9.63
CA ASP A 344 12.34 20.22 -9.95
C ASP A 344 13.05 18.94 -10.41
N PRO A 345 13.58 18.92 -11.66
CA PRO A 345 14.32 17.79 -12.18
C PRO A 345 15.60 17.44 -11.41
N LYS A 346 16.14 18.36 -10.61
CA LYS A 346 17.32 18.12 -9.77
C LYS A 346 17.00 17.31 -8.50
N THR A 347 15.75 17.28 -8.06
CA THR A 347 15.34 16.67 -6.80
C THR A 347 14.29 15.56 -6.96
N SER A 348 13.96 15.22 -8.19
CA SER A 348 12.96 14.21 -8.52
C SER A 348 13.33 13.41 -9.77
N VAL A 349 12.67 12.28 -9.98
CA VAL A 349 12.86 11.40 -11.14
C VAL A 349 11.82 11.67 -12.22
N VAL A 350 10.60 11.94 -11.81
CA VAL A 350 9.47 12.20 -12.70
C VAL A 350 8.76 13.51 -12.33
N ASN A 351 8.06 14.09 -13.31
CA ASN A 351 7.18 15.21 -13.09
C ASN A 351 5.80 14.77 -12.55
N ARG A 352 4.88 15.70 -12.35
CA ARG A 352 3.52 15.45 -11.81
C ARG A 352 2.67 14.51 -12.67
N TYR A 353 3.03 14.27 -13.93
CA TYR A 353 2.36 13.35 -14.85
C TYR A 353 3.00 11.97 -14.88
N GLY A 354 3.94 11.68 -14.01
CA GLY A 354 4.73 10.45 -14.03
C GLY A 354 5.70 10.38 -15.21
N GLN A 355 5.87 11.46 -15.99
CA GLN A 355 6.83 11.50 -17.09
C GLN A 355 8.24 11.72 -16.55
N SER A 356 9.20 10.95 -17.05
CA SER A 356 10.62 11.14 -16.76
C SER A 356 11.08 12.55 -17.18
N TRP A 357 11.87 13.19 -16.33
CA TRP A 357 12.51 14.46 -16.67
C TRP A 357 13.57 14.30 -17.79
N ASP A 358 14.26 13.17 -17.79
CA ASP A 358 15.36 12.91 -18.71
C ASP A 358 14.91 12.38 -20.07
N ILE A 359 13.79 11.65 -20.10
CA ILE A 359 13.34 10.87 -21.26
C ILE A 359 11.87 11.12 -21.51
N PRO A 360 11.50 11.96 -22.49
CA PRO A 360 10.12 12.43 -22.68
C PRO A 360 9.10 11.33 -23.00
N ASN A 361 9.51 10.21 -23.59
CA ASN A 361 8.63 9.08 -23.92
C ASN A 361 8.67 7.93 -22.89
N LEU A 362 9.25 8.17 -21.71
CA LEU A 362 9.25 7.24 -20.59
C LEU A 362 8.34 7.78 -19.48
N PHE A 363 7.41 6.96 -19.03
CA PHE A 363 6.52 7.26 -17.91
C PHE A 363 6.68 6.19 -16.82
N ILE A 364 6.60 6.61 -15.57
CA ILE A 364 6.62 5.73 -14.41
C ILE A 364 5.35 5.97 -13.61
N ILE A 365 4.60 4.92 -13.30
CA ILE A 365 3.39 4.97 -12.49
C ILE A 365 3.47 3.94 -11.36
N GLY A 366 2.78 4.22 -10.27
CA GLY A 366 2.77 3.35 -9.10
C GLY A 366 3.18 4.09 -7.84
N SER A 367 3.27 3.37 -6.74
CA SER A 367 3.69 3.94 -5.46
C SER A 367 5.16 4.40 -5.44
N SER A 368 5.96 3.96 -6.39
CA SER A 368 7.34 4.41 -6.53
C SER A 368 7.46 5.92 -6.77
N THR A 369 6.44 6.55 -7.37
CA THR A 369 6.43 7.98 -7.69
C THR A 369 6.04 8.88 -6.52
N PHE A 370 5.60 8.34 -5.39
CA PHE A 370 5.14 9.14 -4.26
C PHE A 370 6.28 9.97 -3.63
N PRO A 371 6.10 11.29 -3.47
CA PRO A 371 7.09 12.15 -2.82
C PRO A 371 7.00 12.09 -1.29
N THR A 372 5.86 11.69 -0.74
CA THR A 372 5.57 11.54 0.69
C THR A 372 4.56 10.43 0.90
N SER A 373 4.50 9.92 2.11
CA SER A 373 3.51 8.93 2.54
C SER A 373 2.25 9.62 3.10
N ALA A 374 1.16 8.86 3.19
CA ALA A 374 -0.06 9.21 3.91
C ALA A 374 -0.45 8.07 4.84
N GLY A 375 -1.32 8.31 5.84
CA GLY A 375 -1.76 7.29 6.80
C GLY A 375 -2.74 6.24 6.22
N PHE A 376 -3.07 6.32 4.93
CA PHE A 376 -4.03 5.44 4.26
C PHE A 376 -3.39 4.54 3.22
N ASN A 377 -4.07 3.42 2.91
CA ASN A 377 -3.68 2.50 1.84
C ASN A 377 -3.48 3.26 0.52
N PRO A 378 -2.34 3.11 -0.17
CA PRO A 378 -1.97 3.99 -1.29
C PRO A 378 -2.68 3.69 -2.61
N THR A 379 -3.35 2.54 -2.75
CA THR A 379 -3.83 2.01 -4.04
C THR A 379 -4.78 2.96 -4.77
N LEU A 380 -5.70 3.64 -4.06
CA LEU A 380 -6.63 4.57 -4.70
C LEU A 380 -5.89 5.78 -5.30
N THR A 381 -4.88 6.30 -4.60
CA THR A 381 -4.02 7.38 -5.10
C THR A 381 -3.17 6.92 -6.29
N ILE A 382 -2.62 5.69 -6.24
CA ILE A 382 -1.91 5.09 -7.39
C ILE A 382 -2.80 5.06 -8.63
N GLN A 383 -4.05 4.61 -8.47
CA GLN A 383 -5.00 4.54 -9.59
C GLN A 383 -5.35 5.95 -10.12
N ALA A 384 -5.57 6.92 -9.24
CA ALA A 384 -5.84 8.29 -9.64
C ALA A 384 -4.67 8.90 -10.43
N LEU A 385 -3.44 8.69 -9.99
CA LEU A 385 -2.23 9.13 -10.70
C LEU A 385 -2.06 8.40 -12.03
N ALA A 386 -2.37 7.10 -12.10
CA ALA A 386 -2.34 6.35 -13.36
C ALA A 386 -3.34 6.92 -14.39
N TYR A 387 -4.55 7.29 -13.96
CA TYR A 387 -5.52 7.97 -14.83
C TYR A 387 -5.02 9.35 -15.29
N LEU A 388 -4.42 10.14 -14.38
CA LEU A 388 -3.83 11.42 -14.71
C LEU A 388 -2.71 11.27 -15.76
N THR A 389 -1.86 10.28 -15.61
CA THR A 389 -0.79 9.96 -16.57
C THR A 389 -1.38 9.54 -17.92
N ALA A 390 -2.34 8.64 -17.93
CA ALA A 390 -2.99 8.18 -19.16
C ALA A 390 -3.68 9.33 -19.90
N ASP A 391 -4.42 10.17 -19.19
CA ASP A 391 -5.04 11.38 -19.77
C ASP A 391 -3.99 12.31 -20.36
N ALA A 392 -2.90 12.59 -19.63
CA ALA A 392 -1.81 13.45 -20.13
C ALA A 392 -1.12 12.87 -21.36
N ILE A 393 -0.93 11.56 -21.44
CA ILE A 393 -0.39 10.90 -22.64
C ILE A 393 -1.33 11.13 -23.83
N VAL A 394 -2.62 10.88 -23.68
CA VAL A 394 -3.60 10.94 -24.78
C VAL A 394 -3.88 12.37 -25.21
N THR A 395 -4.10 13.27 -24.25
CA THR A 395 -4.59 14.63 -24.55
C THR A 395 -3.50 15.65 -24.84
N ARG A 396 -2.27 15.40 -24.36
CA ARG A 396 -1.14 16.31 -24.47
C ARG A 396 0.04 15.71 -25.22
N TYR A 397 0.65 14.66 -24.68
CA TYR A 397 1.90 14.10 -25.21
C TYR A 397 1.75 13.60 -26.66
N LYS A 398 0.71 12.85 -26.98
CA LYS A 398 0.45 12.37 -28.36
C LYS A 398 0.24 13.50 -29.36
N LYS A 399 -0.28 14.67 -28.92
CA LYS A 399 -0.48 15.83 -29.78
C LYS A 399 0.80 16.64 -29.99
N ASN A 400 1.65 16.71 -28.98
CA ASN A 400 2.93 17.44 -29.01
C ASN A 400 3.95 16.64 -28.17
N PRO A 401 4.66 15.65 -28.77
CA PRO A 401 5.65 14.86 -28.07
C PRO A 401 6.80 15.73 -27.53
N GLY A 402 6.98 15.72 -26.22
CA GLY A 402 7.98 16.50 -25.51
C GLY A 402 7.80 16.41 -24.01
N THR A 403 8.52 17.25 -23.26
CA THR A 403 8.35 17.35 -21.81
C THR A 403 7.03 18.03 -21.47
N LEU A 404 6.20 17.36 -20.69
CA LEU A 404 4.93 17.92 -20.16
C LEU A 404 5.23 18.81 -18.95
N LEU A 405 4.78 20.06 -19.00
CA LEU A 405 4.93 21.05 -17.92
C LEU A 405 3.61 21.36 -17.23
#